data_1aea7a7520991b2312364345ed5e1f1a
#
_entry.id   1aea7a7520991b2312364345ed5e1f1a
#
_cell.length_a   1.000
_cell.length_b   1.000
_cell.length_c   1.000
_cell.angle_alpha   90.00
_cell.angle_beta   90.00
_cell.angle_gamma   90.00
#
_symmetry.space_group_name_H-M   'P 1'
#
loop_
_entity.id
_entity.type
_entity.pdbx_description
1 polymer ?
#
loop_
_entity_poly.entity_id
_entity_poly.type
_entity_poly.pdbx_seq_one_letter_code
_entity_poly.pdbx_strand_id
1 'polypeptide(L)'
;NYIDLVWLPQSGKCAETVQVMGYKPYYYFNQNSSFGTETELRNLITKFKANGIGAIADVVINHRNTEGWFNFPAETYKGVTYQMLSTDICKNDDQGKTATQAATEGVNLSNNNDEGTDFDDCRDLDHKSANVQKIMKAYVDYLKNDLGYIGFRYDMVKGFDGIHVADYNDAVGVEYSVGEYWDGNDKIESWINRTNKKSA
;
A
#
# COMPACT_ATOMS: atom_id res chain seq x y z
N ASN A 1 -2.97 -22.86 -21.45
CA ASN A 1 -3.57 -21.77 -20.71
C ASN A 1 -3.59 -20.52 -21.57
N TYR A 2 -4.65 -19.74 -21.46
CA TYR A 2 -4.78 -18.44 -22.16
C TYR A 2 -4.60 -17.26 -21.19
N ILE A 3 -4.30 -17.56 -19.91
CA ILE A 3 -4.11 -16.59 -18.85
C ILE A 3 -2.79 -16.92 -18.16
N ASP A 4 -1.87 -15.97 -18.12
CA ASP A 4 -0.57 -16.10 -17.47
C ASP A 4 -0.53 -15.38 -16.11
N LEU A 5 -1.30 -14.30 -15.97
CA LEU A 5 -1.34 -13.46 -14.77
C LEU A 5 -2.78 -13.16 -14.37
N VAL A 6 -3.04 -13.11 -13.07
CA VAL A 6 -4.32 -12.66 -12.49
C VAL A 6 -4.03 -11.63 -11.41
N TRP A 7 -4.59 -10.43 -11.58
CA TRP A 7 -4.62 -9.43 -10.54
C TRP A 7 -5.76 -9.75 -9.57
N LEU A 8 -5.43 -9.90 -8.28
CA LEU A 8 -6.38 -10.12 -7.20
C LEU A 8 -6.69 -8.80 -6.50
N PRO A 9 -7.94 -8.61 -5.99
CA PRO A 9 -8.27 -7.46 -5.17
C PRO A 9 -7.34 -7.33 -3.96
N GLN A 10 -7.24 -6.11 -3.39
CA GLN A 10 -6.51 -5.89 -2.16
C GLN A 10 -7.09 -6.80 -1.06
N SER A 11 -6.25 -7.68 -0.55
CA SER A 11 -6.66 -8.79 0.32
C SER A 11 -6.55 -8.48 1.82
N GLY A 12 -5.89 -7.39 2.20
CA GLY A 12 -5.70 -7.00 3.61
C GLY A 12 -7.02 -6.62 4.28
N LYS A 13 -7.09 -6.86 5.59
CA LYS A 13 -8.26 -6.55 6.39
C LYS A 13 -8.43 -5.03 6.55
N CYS A 14 -9.61 -4.53 6.19
CA CYS A 14 -10.05 -3.18 6.53
C CYS A 14 -10.69 -3.13 7.93
N ALA A 15 -10.90 -1.92 8.48
CA ALA A 15 -11.52 -1.74 9.78
C ALA A 15 -13.02 -2.06 9.79
N GLU A 16 -13.70 -1.77 8.67
CA GLU A 16 -15.13 -1.96 8.54
C GLU A 16 -15.51 -3.45 8.48
N THR A 17 -16.68 -3.74 9.02
CA THR A 17 -17.23 -5.12 9.09
C THR A 17 -18.12 -5.48 7.90
N VAL A 18 -18.42 -4.52 7.03
CA VAL A 18 -19.22 -4.68 5.82
C VAL A 18 -18.38 -4.77 4.57
N GLN A 19 -18.98 -5.16 3.46
CA GLN A 19 -18.29 -5.34 2.19
C GLN A 19 -17.44 -4.12 1.82
N VAL A 20 -16.14 -4.28 1.93
CA VAL A 20 -15.15 -3.29 1.54
C VAL A 20 -14.30 -3.81 0.41
N MET A 21 -14.01 -2.93 -0.54
CA MET A 21 -13.21 -3.27 -1.72
C MET A 21 -11.71 -3.38 -1.43
N GLY A 22 -11.28 -3.04 -0.19
CA GLY A 22 -9.87 -3.09 0.21
C GLY A 22 -9.10 -1.77 0.10
N TYR A 23 -9.71 -0.72 -0.49
CA TYR A 23 -9.03 0.55 -0.77
C TYR A 23 -8.94 1.52 0.43
N LYS A 24 -9.33 1.08 1.63
CA LYS A 24 -9.09 1.75 2.91
C LYS A 24 -8.38 0.81 3.86
N PRO A 25 -7.11 0.44 3.60
CA PRO A 25 -6.40 -0.59 4.36
C PRO A 25 -6.23 -0.16 5.81
N TYR A 26 -6.55 -1.06 6.73
CA TYR A 26 -6.32 -0.87 8.16
C TYR A 26 -5.20 -1.77 8.66
N TYR A 27 -5.13 -3.01 8.16
CA TYR A 27 -4.08 -3.97 8.44
C TYR A 27 -3.29 -4.33 7.17
N TYR A 28 -1.97 -4.39 7.27
CA TYR A 28 -1.10 -4.85 6.20
C TYR A 28 -0.73 -6.33 6.31
N PHE A 29 -0.62 -6.85 7.54
CA PHE A 29 -0.20 -8.23 7.79
C PHE A 29 -1.35 -9.15 8.24
N ASN A 30 -2.59 -8.73 8.09
CA ASN A 30 -3.78 -9.55 8.36
C ASN A 30 -4.63 -9.64 7.09
N GLN A 31 -4.67 -10.83 6.51
CA GLN A 31 -5.40 -11.09 5.26
C GLN A 31 -6.79 -11.73 5.48
N ASN A 32 -7.29 -11.77 6.71
CA ASN A 32 -8.66 -12.19 6.97
C ASN A 32 -9.61 -11.01 6.70
N SER A 33 -10.15 -10.94 5.50
CA SER A 33 -10.93 -9.81 5.00
C SER A 33 -12.32 -10.22 4.52
N SER A 34 -13.05 -9.30 3.92
CA SER A 34 -14.36 -9.58 3.29
C SER A 34 -14.27 -10.54 2.10
N PHE A 35 -13.07 -10.74 1.53
CA PHE A 35 -12.84 -11.68 0.43
C PHE A 35 -12.57 -13.11 0.88
N GLY A 36 -12.34 -13.33 2.17
CA GLY A 36 -12.08 -14.65 2.74
C GLY A 36 -10.97 -14.64 3.78
N THR A 37 -10.55 -15.83 4.20
CA THR A 37 -9.46 -16.02 5.14
C THR A 37 -8.10 -16.02 4.46
N GLU A 38 -7.05 -15.72 5.21
CA GLU A 38 -5.67 -15.84 4.71
C GLU A 38 -5.35 -17.27 4.21
N THR A 39 -5.91 -18.30 4.87
CA THR A 39 -5.75 -19.69 4.42
C THR A 39 -6.34 -19.92 3.03
N GLU A 40 -7.51 -19.37 2.76
CA GLU A 40 -8.15 -19.47 1.43
C GLU A 40 -7.33 -18.71 0.38
N LEU A 41 -6.83 -17.52 0.70
CA LEU A 41 -5.95 -16.75 -0.18
C LEU A 41 -4.66 -17.53 -0.53
N ARG A 42 -3.98 -18.09 0.46
CA ARG A 42 -2.78 -18.92 0.27
C ARG A 42 -3.06 -20.14 -0.61
N ASN A 43 -4.19 -20.80 -0.38
CA ASN A 43 -4.63 -21.92 -1.20
C ASN A 43 -4.92 -21.52 -2.64
N LEU A 44 -5.54 -20.36 -2.86
CA LEU A 44 -5.82 -19.81 -4.19
C LEU A 44 -4.52 -19.53 -4.95
N ILE A 45 -3.58 -18.80 -4.34
CA ILE A 45 -2.28 -18.48 -4.94
C ILE A 45 -1.50 -19.77 -5.26
N THR A 46 -1.51 -20.75 -4.36
CA THR A 46 -0.88 -22.05 -4.58
C THR A 46 -1.50 -22.78 -5.80
N LYS A 47 -2.83 -22.75 -5.94
CA LYS A 47 -3.52 -23.35 -7.09
C LYS A 47 -3.19 -22.62 -8.40
N PHE A 48 -3.12 -21.30 -8.39
CA PHE A 48 -2.69 -20.53 -9.56
C PHE A 48 -1.30 -20.95 -10.00
N LYS A 49 -0.35 -20.95 -9.07
CA LYS A 49 1.04 -21.36 -9.33
C LYS A 49 1.14 -22.78 -9.89
N ALA A 50 0.37 -23.73 -9.34
CA ALA A 50 0.35 -25.13 -9.82
C ALA A 50 -0.20 -25.25 -11.25
N ASN A 51 -0.95 -24.26 -11.74
CA ASN A 51 -1.50 -24.20 -13.09
C ASN A 51 -0.71 -23.23 -14.01
N GLY A 52 0.46 -22.76 -13.59
CA GLY A 52 1.29 -21.85 -14.37
C GLY A 52 0.74 -20.42 -14.45
N ILE A 53 -0.09 -20.01 -13.49
CA ILE A 53 -0.68 -18.67 -13.42
C ILE A 53 -0.04 -17.89 -12.27
N GLY A 54 0.46 -16.70 -12.55
CA GLY A 54 0.99 -15.79 -11.55
C GLY A 54 -0.11 -14.92 -10.91
N ALA A 55 -0.06 -14.72 -9.60
CA ALA A 55 -0.95 -13.80 -8.89
C ALA A 55 -0.25 -12.44 -8.69
N ILE A 56 -0.95 -11.36 -9.01
CA ILE A 56 -0.54 -9.97 -8.80
C ILE A 56 -1.34 -9.41 -7.60
N ALA A 57 -0.64 -8.86 -6.62
CA ALA A 57 -1.27 -8.20 -5.48
C ALA A 57 -1.70 -6.77 -5.81
N ASP A 58 -2.85 -6.36 -5.30
CA ASP A 58 -3.24 -4.94 -5.24
C ASP A 58 -2.63 -4.31 -3.99
N VAL A 59 -1.79 -3.29 -4.17
CA VAL A 59 -0.98 -2.68 -3.11
C VAL A 59 -1.45 -1.26 -2.88
N VAL A 60 -2.19 -1.03 -1.80
CA VAL A 60 -2.73 0.27 -1.42
C VAL A 60 -1.85 0.86 -0.32
N ILE A 61 -0.99 1.79 -0.69
CA ILE A 61 0.01 2.37 0.21
C ILE A 61 0.08 3.90 0.17
N ASN A 62 -0.66 4.55 -0.73
CA ASN A 62 -0.77 6.00 -0.72
C ASN A 62 -1.27 6.50 0.64
N HIS A 63 -2.28 5.84 1.16
CA HIS A 63 -3.00 6.21 2.36
C HIS A 63 -3.29 4.99 3.24
N ARG A 64 -3.61 5.24 4.50
CA ARG A 64 -4.02 4.19 5.46
C ARG A 64 -5.15 4.66 6.35
N ASN A 65 -6.10 3.76 6.63
CA ASN A 65 -7.18 4.02 7.57
C ASN A 65 -6.68 3.94 9.03
N THR A 66 -7.34 4.67 9.91
CA THR A 66 -7.01 4.78 11.34
C THR A 66 -8.26 4.64 12.19
N GLU A 67 -8.09 4.31 13.45
CA GLU A 67 -9.11 4.54 14.45
C GLU A 67 -9.01 6.01 14.92
N GLY A 68 -10.07 6.75 14.78
CA GLY A 68 -10.03 8.21 14.93
C GLY A 68 -9.12 8.85 13.87
N TRP A 69 -8.32 9.84 14.26
CA TRP A 69 -7.45 10.58 13.33
C TRP A 69 -6.03 10.02 13.23
N PHE A 70 -5.48 9.43 14.32
CA PHE A 70 -4.05 9.18 14.42
C PHE A 70 -3.68 7.79 14.96
N ASN A 71 -4.67 6.96 15.30
CA ASN A 71 -4.39 5.67 15.92
C ASN A 71 -4.31 4.56 14.87
N PHE A 72 -3.09 4.25 14.45
CA PHE A 72 -2.81 3.11 13.56
C PHE A 72 -2.64 1.83 14.37
N PRO A 73 -3.14 0.67 13.89
CA PRO A 73 -2.92 -0.59 14.55
C PRO A 73 -1.43 -0.97 14.54
N ALA A 74 -0.94 -1.50 15.66
CA ALA A 74 0.33 -2.19 15.70
C ALA A 74 0.15 -3.61 15.16
N GLU A 75 1.06 -4.06 14.30
CA GLU A 75 1.03 -5.38 13.69
C GLU A 75 2.40 -6.06 13.82
N THR A 76 2.42 -7.37 13.89
CA THR A 76 3.67 -8.12 14.02
C THR A 76 3.89 -9.00 12.80
N TYR A 77 5.08 -8.88 12.18
CA TYR A 77 5.51 -9.73 11.09
C TYR A 77 6.96 -10.18 11.33
N LYS A 78 7.23 -11.48 11.21
CA LYS A 78 8.54 -12.11 11.48
C LYS A 78 9.15 -11.69 12.83
N GLY A 79 8.31 -11.56 13.87
CA GLY A 79 8.74 -11.20 15.21
C GLY A 79 9.08 -9.71 15.42
N VAL A 80 8.87 -8.88 14.41
CA VAL A 80 9.05 -7.41 14.49
C VAL A 80 7.69 -6.75 14.55
N THR A 81 7.49 -5.83 15.49
CA THR A 81 6.29 -4.99 15.55
C THR A 81 6.46 -3.76 14.68
N TYR A 82 5.47 -3.50 13.85
CA TYR A 82 5.35 -2.36 12.95
C TYR A 82 4.14 -1.53 13.34
N GLN A 83 4.30 -0.25 13.49
CA GLN A 83 3.22 0.70 13.75
C GLN A 83 3.54 2.02 13.10
N MET A 84 2.60 2.57 12.35
CA MET A 84 2.65 3.95 11.89
C MET A 84 2.25 4.89 13.02
N LEU A 85 2.77 6.09 12.99
CA LEU A 85 2.56 7.13 13.96
C LEU A 85 1.94 8.35 13.27
N SER A 86 1.42 9.29 14.04
CA SER A 86 0.95 10.57 13.49
C SER A 86 2.03 11.31 12.69
N THR A 87 3.31 11.15 13.06
CA THR A 87 4.46 11.73 12.36
C THR A 87 4.78 11.06 11.01
N ASP A 88 4.05 10.02 10.63
CA ASP A 88 4.13 9.36 9.33
C ASP A 88 3.03 9.85 8.35
N ILE A 89 2.17 10.76 8.79
CA ILE A 89 1.10 11.36 8.00
C ILE A 89 1.61 12.66 7.37
N CYS A 90 1.31 12.87 6.09
CA CYS A 90 1.67 14.09 5.37
C CYS A 90 1.09 15.34 6.05
N LYS A 91 1.89 16.42 6.07
CA LYS A 91 1.54 17.67 6.77
C LYS A 91 0.25 18.31 6.26
N ASN A 92 -0.01 18.20 4.96
CA ASN A 92 -1.16 18.79 4.27
C ASN A 92 -2.30 17.80 4.04
N ASP A 93 -2.24 16.61 4.63
CA ASP A 93 -3.27 15.56 4.54
C ASP A 93 -4.67 16.12 4.78
N ASP A 94 -5.65 15.64 3.97
CA ASP A 94 -7.04 16.07 3.97
C ASP A 94 -7.17 17.60 3.87
N GLN A 95 -6.38 18.20 2.94
CA GLN A 95 -6.36 19.66 2.66
C GLN A 95 -6.10 20.50 3.93
N GLY A 96 -5.33 19.95 4.89
CA GLY A 96 -4.93 20.57 6.14
C GLY A 96 -5.92 20.39 7.30
N LYS A 97 -7.02 19.66 7.11
CA LYS A 97 -7.94 19.32 8.21
C LYS A 97 -7.23 18.45 9.27
N THR A 98 -6.41 17.50 8.82
CA THR A 98 -5.60 16.65 9.70
C THR A 98 -4.64 17.48 10.55
N ALA A 99 -4.01 18.52 9.98
CA ALA A 99 -3.15 19.42 10.74
C ALA A 99 -3.93 20.22 11.81
N THR A 100 -5.16 20.62 11.49
CA THR A 100 -6.04 21.30 12.45
C THR A 100 -6.41 20.37 13.62
N GLN A 101 -6.72 19.11 13.31
CA GLN A 101 -7.03 18.12 14.33
C GLN A 101 -5.80 17.75 15.15
N ALA A 102 -4.63 17.63 14.53
CA ALA A 102 -3.36 17.38 15.22
C ALA A 102 -3.04 18.47 16.25
N ALA A 103 -3.26 19.74 15.89
CA ALA A 103 -3.10 20.84 16.83
C ALA A 103 -4.10 20.75 17.99
N THR A 104 -5.32 20.30 17.74
CA THR A 104 -6.36 20.11 18.77
C THR A 104 -5.99 19.00 19.76
N GLU A 105 -5.45 17.90 19.26
CA GLU A 105 -5.05 16.73 20.06
C GLU A 105 -3.63 16.83 20.63
N GLY A 106 -2.87 17.85 20.25
CA GLY A 106 -1.48 18.05 20.71
C GLY A 106 -0.50 17.02 20.16
N VAL A 107 -0.77 16.48 18.96
CA VAL A 107 0.13 15.54 18.27
C VAL A 107 0.86 16.24 17.11
N ASN A 108 1.98 15.68 16.69
CA ASN A 108 2.74 16.19 15.54
C ASN A 108 2.49 15.32 14.30
N LEU A 109 2.40 15.95 13.15
CA LEU A 109 2.45 15.31 11.83
C LEU A 109 3.89 15.29 11.30
N SER A 110 4.10 14.66 10.15
CA SER A 110 5.33 14.83 9.37
C SER A 110 5.57 16.30 9.03
N ASN A 111 6.83 16.64 8.77
CA ASN A 111 7.19 17.95 8.24
C ASN A 111 7.05 18.04 6.71
N ASN A 112 6.83 16.92 6.03
CA ASN A 112 6.71 16.85 4.59
C ASN A 112 5.25 16.98 4.16
N ASN A 113 5.05 17.68 3.05
CA ASN A 113 3.77 17.64 2.33
C ASN A 113 3.68 16.34 1.52
N ASP A 114 2.46 15.96 1.20
CA ASP A 114 2.16 14.96 0.20
C ASP A 114 2.86 15.29 -1.12
N GLU A 115 3.27 14.26 -1.85
CA GLU A 115 4.02 14.39 -3.10
C GLU A 115 3.10 14.45 -4.33
N GLY A 116 1.81 14.22 -4.14
CA GLY A 116 0.87 14.17 -5.23
C GLY A 116 -0.56 14.51 -4.87
N THR A 117 -1.46 13.61 -5.20
CA THR A 117 -2.90 13.81 -5.02
C THR A 117 -3.36 13.23 -3.68
N ASP A 118 -3.97 14.08 -2.88
CA ASP A 118 -4.56 13.80 -1.57
C ASP A 118 -5.74 12.79 -1.67
N PHE A 119 -5.92 11.97 -0.64
CA PHE A 119 -7.06 11.05 -0.49
C PHE A 119 -7.84 11.36 0.79
N ASP A 120 -8.94 12.09 0.66
CA ASP A 120 -9.71 12.72 1.74
C ASP A 120 -10.27 11.77 2.83
N ASP A 121 -10.36 10.48 2.56
CA ASP A 121 -11.06 9.52 3.45
C ASP A 121 -10.14 8.75 4.42
N CYS A 122 -8.82 8.80 4.21
CA CYS A 122 -7.81 8.11 5.03
C CYS A 122 -6.65 9.06 5.31
N ARG A 123 -5.58 8.57 5.94
CA ARG A 123 -4.39 9.40 6.21
C ARG A 123 -3.33 9.14 5.15
N ASP A 124 -2.97 10.17 4.38
CA ASP A 124 -1.92 10.10 3.37
C ASP A 124 -0.56 9.92 4.04
N LEU A 125 0.18 8.92 3.56
CA LEU A 125 1.43 8.50 4.19
C LEU A 125 2.61 9.26 3.61
N ASP A 126 3.47 9.75 4.49
CA ASP A 126 4.73 10.38 4.11
C ASP A 126 5.77 9.32 3.70
N HIS A 127 5.87 9.03 2.42
CA HIS A 127 6.85 8.06 1.90
C HIS A 127 8.32 8.48 2.06
N LYS A 128 8.60 9.71 2.51
CA LYS A 128 9.95 10.14 2.94
C LYS A 128 10.27 9.73 4.38
N SER A 129 9.25 9.36 5.17
CA SER A 129 9.46 8.83 6.52
C SER A 129 10.19 7.49 6.47
N ALA A 130 11.28 7.38 7.23
CA ALA A 130 12.02 6.12 7.37
C ALA A 130 11.15 5.00 7.98
N ASN A 131 10.18 5.35 8.84
CA ASN A 131 9.24 4.40 9.41
C ASN A 131 8.27 3.88 8.36
N VAL A 132 7.67 4.76 7.55
CA VAL A 132 6.81 4.36 6.42
C VAL A 132 7.58 3.44 5.47
N GLN A 133 8.77 3.83 5.01
CA GLN A 133 9.59 3.01 4.12
C GLN A 133 9.91 1.63 4.70
N LYS A 134 10.24 1.57 5.98
CA LYS A 134 10.49 0.30 6.69
C LYS A 134 9.26 -0.60 6.69
N ILE A 135 8.08 -0.03 6.97
CA ILE A 135 6.82 -0.78 7.01
C ILE A 135 6.43 -1.24 5.60
N MET A 136 6.55 -0.38 4.59
CA MET A 136 6.24 -0.73 3.21
C MET A 136 7.14 -1.84 2.68
N LYS A 137 8.45 -1.79 2.94
CA LYS A 137 9.37 -2.88 2.57
C LYS A 137 9.01 -4.21 3.24
N ALA A 138 8.62 -4.18 4.51
CA ALA A 138 8.14 -5.37 5.19
C ALA A 138 6.81 -5.88 4.61
N TYR A 139 5.91 -4.98 4.22
CA TYR A 139 4.63 -5.34 3.61
C TYR A 139 4.81 -5.99 2.24
N VAL A 140 5.63 -5.42 1.36
CA VAL A 140 5.88 -6.04 0.05
C VAL A 140 6.66 -7.35 0.18
N ASP A 141 7.54 -7.50 1.19
CA ASP A 141 8.19 -8.77 1.53
C ASP A 141 7.16 -9.83 1.95
N TYR A 142 6.20 -9.45 2.80
CA TYR A 142 5.10 -10.32 3.19
C TYR A 142 4.27 -10.77 1.99
N LEU A 143 3.86 -9.84 1.13
CA LEU A 143 3.06 -10.16 -0.05
C LEU A 143 3.81 -11.13 -0.98
N LYS A 144 5.07 -10.86 -1.30
CA LYS A 144 5.83 -11.66 -2.26
C LYS A 144 6.36 -12.96 -1.66
N ASN A 145 7.12 -12.85 -0.58
CA ASN A 145 7.92 -13.97 -0.08
C ASN A 145 7.15 -14.88 0.88
N ASP A 146 6.07 -14.39 1.49
CA ASP A 146 5.27 -15.18 2.43
C ASP A 146 3.94 -15.63 1.82
N LEU A 147 3.17 -14.74 1.18
CA LEU A 147 1.92 -15.10 0.51
C LEU A 147 2.12 -15.71 -0.88
N GLY A 148 3.20 -15.34 -1.59
CA GLY A 148 3.57 -15.94 -2.87
C GLY A 148 3.07 -15.19 -4.11
N TYR A 149 2.72 -13.93 -3.99
CA TYR A 149 2.49 -13.06 -5.15
C TYR A 149 3.77 -12.89 -5.97
N ILE A 150 3.67 -12.75 -7.29
CA ILE A 150 4.83 -12.57 -8.17
C ILE A 150 4.98 -11.13 -8.68
N GLY A 151 3.97 -10.30 -8.47
CA GLY A 151 3.97 -8.91 -8.92
C GLY A 151 2.99 -8.06 -8.13
N PHE A 152 3.01 -6.77 -8.41
CA PHE A 152 2.22 -5.77 -7.73
C PHE A 152 1.48 -4.85 -8.71
N ARG A 153 0.25 -4.52 -8.39
CA ARG A 153 -0.45 -3.36 -8.91
C ARG A 153 -0.54 -2.34 -7.78
N TYR A 154 0.13 -1.22 -7.92
CA TYR A 154 0.06 -0.13 -6.96
C TYR A 154 -1.12 0.76 -7.23
N ASP A 155 -1.96 0.92 -6.22
CA ASP A 155 -3.14 1.77 -6.24
C ASP A 155 -2.77 3.25 -6.12
N MET A 156 -3.51 4.12 -6.81
CA MET A 156 -3.46 5.58 -6.68
C MET A 156 -2.03 6.17 -6.66
N VAL A 157 -1.15 5.72 -7.57
CA VAL A 157 0.25 6.14 -7.57
C VAL A 157 0.49 7.59 -7.98
N LYS A 158 -0.53 8.34 -8.38
CA LYS A 158 -0.40 9.79 -8.54
C LYS A 158 -0.38 10.54 -7.19
N GLY A 159 -0.56 9.87 -6.07
CA GLY A 159 -0.46 10.44 -4.73
C GLY A 159 0.97 10.46 -4.17
N PHE A 160 1.93 9.71 -4.75
CA PHE A 160 3.30 9.67 -4.26
C PHE A 160 4.33 9.45 -5.37
N ASP A 161 5.58 9.81 -5.11
CA ASP A 161 6.65 9.76 -6.11
C ASP A 161 7.00 8.31 -6.50
N GLY A 162 7.16 8.06 -7.80
CA GLY A 162 7.55 6.77 -8.35
C GLY A 162 8.87 6.21 -7.81
N ILE A 163 9.76 7.04 -7.28
CA ILE A 163 11.02 6.60 -6.67
C ILE A 163 10.79 5.65 -5.50
N HIS A 164 9.70 5.83 -4.75
CA HIS A 164 9.35 4.96 -3.64
C HIS A 164 8.91 3.57 -4.13
N VAL A 165 8.16 3.50 -5.24
CA VAL A 165 7.81 2.22 -5.89
C VAL A 165 9.07 1.50 -6.37
N ALA A 166 10.04 2.23 -6.94
CA ALA A 166 11.33 1.64 -7.32
C ALA A 166 12.03 1.00 -6.12
N ASP A 167 12.11 1.72 -5.00
CA ASP A 167 12.77 1.25 -3.77
C ASP A 167 12.06 0.02 -3.15
N TYR A 168 10.72 0.02 -3.16
CA TYR A 168 9.94 -1.13 -2.65
C TYR A 168 10.06 -2.36 -3.56
N ASN A 169 10.02 -2.17 -4.88
CA ASN A 169 10.22 -3.25 -5.84
C ASN A 169 11.62 -3.84 -5.76
N ASP A 170 12.65 -3.00 -5.60
CA ASP A 170 14.04 -3.44 -5.45
C ASP A 170 14.27 -4.22 -4.16
N ALA A 171 13.59 -3.85 -3.07
CA ALA A 171 13.71 -4.53 -1.78
C ALA A 171 13.35 -6.02 -1.86
N VAL A 172 12.49 -6.42 -2.82
CA VAL A 172 12.01 -7.80 -2.95
C VAL A 172 12.28 -8.42 -4.33
N GLY A 173 12.77 -7.65 -5.31
CA GLY A 173 13.05 -8.14 -6.67
C GLY A 173 11.78 -8.64 -7.37
N VAL A 174 10.71 -7.82 -7.41
CA VAL A 174 9.45 -8.19 -8.04
C VAL A 174 9.60 -8.27 -9.57
N GLU A 175 8.91 -9.21 -10.21
CA GLU A 175 9.00 -9.44 -11.67
C GLU A 175 8.06 -8.52 -12.46
N TYR A 176 6.86 -8.26 -11.93
CA TYR A 176 5.81 -7.51 -12.60
C TYR A 176 5.32 -6.40 -11.68
N SER A 177 5.29 -5.18 -12.19
CA SER A 177 4.77 -4.03 -11.46
C SER A 177 4.04 -3.09 -12.39
N VAL A 178 2.88 -2.63 -11.97
CA VAL A 178 2.07 -1.63 -12.67
C VAL A 178 1.50 -0.65 -11.67
N GLY A 179 1.47 0.64 -12.01
CA GLY A 179 0.85 1.69 -11.21
C GLY A 179 -0.46 2.18 -11.80
N GLU A 180 -1.44 2.43 -10.96
CA GLU A 180 -2.65 3.11 -11.37
C GLU A 180 -2.44 4.62 -11.41
N TYR A 181 -2.28 5.18 -12.61
CA TYR A 181 -2.04 6.61 -12.81
C TYR A 181 -3.03 7.20 -13.81
N TRP A 182 -4.03 7.92 -13.32
CA TRP A 182 -5.06 8.56 -14.15
C TRP A 182 -4.69 10.01 -14.47
N ASP A 183 -3.96 10.23 -15.58
CA ASP A 183 -3.61 11.57 -16.06
C ASP A 183 -3.12 11.51 -17.53
N GLY A 184 -2.61 12.63 -18.06
CA GLY A 184 -2.04 12.70 -19.41
C GLY A 184 -0.76 11.86 -19.55
N ASN A 185 -0.47 11.45 -20.79
CA ASN A 185 0.63 10.55 -21.12
C ASN A 185 2.01 11.08 -20.64
N ASP A 186 2.23 12.38 -20.72
CA ASP A 186 3.46 13.03 -20.26
C ASP A 186 3.72 12.85 -18.76
N LYS A 187 2.67 12.90 -17.96
CA LYS A 187 2.77 12.67 -16.51
C LYS A 187 2.98 11.18 -16.20
N ILE A 188 2.27 10.29 -16.91
CA ILE A 188 2.45 8.85 -16.79
C ILE A 188 3.89 8.48 -17.13
N GLU A 189 4.43 8.96 -18.26
CA GLU A 189 5.81 8.72 -18.67
C GLU A 189 6.81 9.26 -17.63
N SER A 190 6.56 10.47 -17.10
CA SER A 190 7.38 11.05 -16.05
C SER A 190 7.40 10.16 -14.81
N TRP A 191 6.25 9.68 -14.37
CA TRP A 191 6.15 8.78 -13.22
C TRP A 191 6.87 7.44 -13.46
N ILE A 192 6.67 6.81 -14.63
CA ILE A 192 7.39 5.59 -15.03
C ILE A 192 8.90 5.80 -14.98
N ASN A 193 9.40 6.93 -15.48
CA ASN A 193 10.81 7.26 -15.42
C ASN A 193 11.31 7.42 -13.97
N ARG A 194 10.49 7.96 -13.07
CA ARG A 194 10.79 8.07 -11.63
C ARG A 194 10.87 6.69 -10.94
N THR A 195 10.16 5.68 -11.44
CA THR A 195 10.28 4.30 -10.94
C THR A 195 11.56 3.59 -11.43
N ASN A 196 12.48 4.27 -12.13
CA ASN A 196 13.61 3.67 -12.83
C ASN A 196 13.17 2.55 -13.80
N LYS A 197 11.97 2.69 -14.36
CA LYS A 197 11.30 1.68 -15.22
C LYS A 197 11.06 0.34 -14.51
N LYS A 198 10.95 0.35 -13.18
CA LYS A 198 10.60 -0.81 -12.34
C LYS A 198 9.09 -1.02 -12.21
N SER A 199 8.30 -0.10 -12.74
CA SER A 199 6.85 -0.18 -12.84
C SER A 199 6.39 0.48 -14.14
N ALA A 200 5.27 0.03 -14.68
CA ALA A 200 4.60 0.59 -15.85
C ALA A 200 3.25 1.21 -15.46
#